data_787ca6c5aa26632682a4bf3fca39bf86
#
_entry.id   787ca6c5aa26632682a4bf3fca39bf86
#
_cell.length_a   1.000
_cell.length_b   1.000
_cell.length_c   1.000
_cell.angle_alpha   90.00
_cell.angle_beta   90.00
_cell.angle_gamma   90.00
#
_symmetry.space_group_name_H-M   'P 1'
#
loop_
_entity.id
_entity.type
_entity.pdbx_description
1 polymer ?
#
loop_
_entity_poly.entity_id
_entity_poly.type
_entity_poly.pdbx_seq_one_letter_code
_entity_poly.pdbx_strand_id
1 'polypeptide(L)'
;MCIRDRNFDRLEEIQNVTNGKPLVLHGGSGIPREQVQKAITLGVSKVNVNTECQLVFAEATRKYIEAGKDQEGKGYDPRKLLKPGADAITALCKEMMENFFGSAGKAE
;
A
#
# COMPACT_ATOMS: atom_id res chain seq x y z
N MET A 1 -4.89 2.37 18.11
CA MET A 1 -4.65 3.82 18.05
C MET A 1 -4.15 4.22 16.65
N CYS A 2 -4.66 5.30 16.09
CA CYS A 2 -4.34 5.73 14.72
C CYS A 2 -3.38 6.91 14.73
N ILE A 3 -2.34 6.84 13.91
CA ILE A 3 -1.29 7.86 13.80
C ILE A 3 -1.18 8.27 12.35
N ARG A 4 -1.15 9.58 12.08
CA ARG A 4 -1.02 10.13 10.72
C ARG A 4 0.29 10.85 10.47
N ASP A 5 0.93 11.34 11.50
CA ASP A 5 2.19 12.05 11.33
C ASP A 5 3.38 11.10 11.41
N ARG A 6 4.54 11.60 11.02
CA ARG A 6 5.79 10.83 10.93
C ARG A 6 6.77 11.23 12.02
N ASN A 7 6.27 11.79 13.11
CA ASN A 7 7.10 12.18 14.23
C ASN A 7 7.42 10.95 15.08
N PHE A 8 8.63 10.41 14.92
CA PHE A 8 9.04 9.18 15.60
C PHE A 8 9.21 9.37 17.11
N ASP A 9 9.61 10.54 17.56
CA ASP A 9 9.70 10.82 19.00
C ASP A 9 8.32 10.78 19.64
N ARG A 10 7.33 11.37 18.97
CA ARG A 10 5.94 11.34 19.39
C ARG A 10 5.38 9.91 19.38
N LEU A 11 5.74 9.13 18.37
CA LEU A 11 5.33 7.74 18.25
C LEU A 11 5.86 6.92 19.40
N GLU A 12 7.11 7.12 19.78
CA GLU A 12 7.72 6.43 20.91
C GLU A 12 7.03 6.82 22.21
N GLU A 13 6.71 8.09 22.43
CA GLU A 13 5.93 8.55 23.58
C GLU A 13 4.58 7.87 23.64
N ILE A 14 3.87 7.78 22.52
CA ILE A 14 2.57 7.13 22.45
C ILE A 14 2.70 5.65 22.79
N GLN A 15 3.73 4.97 22.29
CA GLN A 15 3.98 3.57 22.59
C GLN A 15 4.19 3.36 24.09
N ASN A 16 4.94 4.22 24.74
CA ASN A 16 5.18 4.16 26.17
C ASN A 16 3.91 4.42 26.98
N VAL A 17 3.11 5.43 26.59
CA VAL A 17 1.88 5.78 27.29
C VAL A 17 0.81 4.71 27.13
N THR A 18 0.70 4.10 25.96
CA THR A 18 -0.31 3.05 25.67
C THR A 18 0.12 1.67 26.15
N ASN A 19 1.30 1.56 26.73
CA ASN A 19 1.80 0.31 27.31
C ASN A 19 1.91 -0.81 26.29
N GLY A 20 2.38 -0.49 25.08
CA GLY A 20 2.63 -1.47 24.03
C GLY A 20 1.41 -1.88 23.21
N LYS A 21 0.31 -1.14 23.26
CA LYS A 21 -0.86 -1.45 22.44
C LYS A 21 -0.52 -1.34 20.95
N PRO A 22 -1.10 -2.22 20.10
CA PRO A 22 -0.91 -2.12 18.66
C PRO A 22 -1.38 -0.77 18.11
N LEU A 23 -0.56 -0.17 17.25
CA LEU A 23 -0.83 1.14 16.66
C LEU A 23 -1.13 0.99 15.16
N VAL A 24 -1.93 1.92 14.64
CA VAL A 24 -2.31 1.95 13.21
C VAL A 24 -1.78 3.23 12.58
N LEU A 25 -1.04 3.09 11.48
CA LEU A 25 -0.59 4.21 10.66
C LEU A 25 -1.54 4.40 9.49
N HIS A 26 -2.12 5.59 9.40
CA HIS A 26 -2.92 6.00 8.25
C HIS A 26 -2.07 6.77 7.25
N GLY A 27 -2.52 6.78 5.99
CA GLY A 27 -1.86 7.56 4.95
C GLY A 27 -0.47 7.05 4.62
N GLY A 28 -0.30 5.72 4.51
CA GLY A 28 0.98 5.11 4.16
C GLY A 28 1.50 5.47 2.78
N SER A 29 0.66 6.06 1.92
CA SER A 29 1.07 6.49 0.58
C SER A 29 2.01 7.69 0.65
N GLY A 30 3.10 7.61 -0.14
CA GLY A 30 4.09 8.69 -0.19
C GLY A 30 5.06 8.73 0.97
N ILE A 31 4.96 7.84 1.94
CA ILE A 31 5.91 7.75 3.03
C ILE A 31 7.12 6.92 2.57
N PRO A 32 8.36 7.42 2.76
CA PRO A 32 9.54 6.63 2.41
C PRO A 32 9.59 5.29 3.14
N ARG A 33 10.11 4.28 2.45
CA ARG A 33 10.21 2.91 2.97
C ARG A 33 10.89 2.85 4.33
N GLU A 34 12.00 3.55 4.48
CA GLU A 34 12.77 3.55 5.72
C GLU A 34 11.97 4.09 6.90
N GLN A 35 11.16 5.11 6.66
CA GLN A 35 10.32 5.69 7.69
C GLN A 35 9.20 4.75 8.12
N VAL A 36 8.60 4.03 7.17
CA VAL A 36 7.57 3.03 7.50
C VAL A 36 8.18 1.89 8.30
N GLN A 37 9.34 1.39 7.89
CA GLN A 37 10.02 0.32 8.61
C GLN A 37 10.39 0.75 10.03
N LYS A 38 10.84 1.99 10.21
CA LYS A 38 11.13 2.53 11.54
C LYS A 38 9.86 2.63 12.40
N ALA A 39 8.75 3.09 11.82
CA ALA A 39 7.47 3.15 12.52
C ALA A 39 7.02 1.77 12.99
N ILE A 40 7.22 0.74 12.16
CA ILE A 40 6.89 -0.63 12.53
C ILE A 40 7.69 -1.08 13.76
N THR A 41 8.98 -0.74 13.81
CA THR A 41 9.80 -1.08 14.98
C THR A 41 9.38 -0.35 16.24
N LEU A 42 8.67 0.78 16.11
CA LEU A 42 8.17 1.58 17.23
C LEU A 42 6.73 1.23 17.63
N GLY A 43 6.19 0.13 17.15
CA GLY A 43 4.91 -0.39 17.60
C GLY A 43 3.74 -0.27 16.62
N VAL A 44 3.96 0.23 15.41
CA VAL A 44 2.91 0.25 14.38
C VAL A 44 2.70 -1.18 13.89
N SER A 45 1.48 -1.69 14.06
CA SER A 45 1.11 -3.06 13.71
C SER A 45 0.25 -3.14 12.45
N LYS A 46 -0.34 -2.03 12.04
CA LYS A 46 -1.19 -1.96 10.85
C LYS A 46 -0.90 -0.67 10.10
N VAL A 47 -0.70 -0.78 8.80
CA VAL A 47 -0.52 0.37 7.91
C VAL A 47 -1.63 0.33 6.86
N ASN A 48 -2.37 1.43 6.73
CA ASN A 48 -3.43 1.53 5.74
C ASN A 48 -2.86 2.02 4.42
N VAL A 49 -3.08 1.25 3.36
CA VAL A 49 -2.64 1.57 2.00
C VAL A 49 -3.85 1.58 1.10
N ASN A 50 -4.16 2.71 0.48
CA ASN A 50 -5.28 2.83 -0.44
C ASN A 50 -4.90 3.62 -1.69
N THR A 51 -4.37 4.83 -1.53
CA THR A 51 -4.07 5.72 -2.65
C THR A 51 -3.11 5.08 -3.64
N GLU A 52 -2.08 4.36 -3.17
CA GLU A 52 -1.14 3.68 -4.06
C GLU A 52 -1.85 2.65 -4.95
N CYS A 53 -2.80 1.90 -4.37
CA CYS A 53 -3.58 0.93 -5.14
C CYS A 53 -4.42 1.61 -6.21
N GLN A 54 -5.04 2.74 -5.87
CA GLN A 54 -5.84 3.52 -6.82
C GLN A 54 -4.99 4.07 -7.95
N LEU A 55 -3.80 4.58 -7.64
CA LEU A 55 -2.91 5.17 -8.63
C LEU A 55 -2.39 4.13 -9.62
N VAL A 56 -1.94 2.97 -9.13
CA VAL A 56 -1.45 1.92 -10.05
C VAL A 56 -2.57 1.35 -10.91
N PHE A 57 -3.77 1.24 -10.36
CA PHE A 57 -4.94 0.80 -11.12
C PHE A 57 -5.26 1.79 -12.25
N ALA A 58 -5.32 3.07 -11.91
CA ALA A 58 -5.63 4.12 -12.88
C ALA A 58 -4.57 4.20 -13.98
N GLU A 59 -3.29 4.10 -13.61
CA GLU A 59 -2.20 4.14 -14.58
C GLU A 59 -2.26 2.95 -15.55
N ALA A 60 -2.44 1.75 -15.04
CA ALA A 60 -2.51 0.54 -15.86
C ALA A 60 -3.72 0.59 -16.81
N THR A 61 -4.86 1.06 -16.31
CA THR A 61 -6.07 1.23 -17.14
C THR A 61 -5.86 2.27 -18.22
N ARG A 62 -5.21 3.40 -17.89
CA ARG A 62 -4.90 4.44 -18.88
C ARG A 62 -4.01 3.90 -19.98
N LYS A 63 -2.94 3.17 -19.63
CA LYS A 63 -2.04 2.58 -20.63
C LYS A 63 -2.77 1.61 -21.56
N TYR A 64 -3.69 0.83 -21.01
CA TYR A 64 -4.50 -0.09 -21.79
C TYR A 64 -5.36 0.66 -22.83
N ILE A 65 -6.02 1.73 -22.41
CA ILE A 65 -6.86 2.55 -23.30
C ILE A 65 -6.01 3.32 -24.30
N GLU A 66 -4.92 3.94 -23.87
CA GLU A 66 -4.03 4.70 -24.77
C GLU A 66 -3.39 3.81 -25.85
N ALA A 67 -3.16 2.55 -25.53
CA ALA A 67 -2.68 1.57 -26.51
C ALA A 67 -3.77 1.11 -27.49
N GLY A 68 -5.02 1.55 -27.31
CA GLY A 68 -6.13 1.19 -28.17
C GLY A 68 -6.66 -0.22 -27.97
N LYS A 69 -6.26 -0.90 -26.92
CA LYS A 69 -6.64 -2.29 -26.68
C LYS A 69 -8.13 -2.45 -26.36
N ASP A 70 -8.77 -1.42 -25.85
CA ASP A 70 -10.22 -1.39 -25.63
C ASP A 70 -11.01 -1.46 -26.94
N GLN A 71 -10.38 -1.12 -28.05
CA GLN A 71 -10.99 -1.14 -29.37
C GLN A 71 -10.61 -2.39 -30.19
N GLU A 72 -9.72 -3.22 -29.70
CA GLU A 72 -9.28 -4.45 -30.34
C GLU A 72 -10.14 -5.63 -29.87
N GLY A 73 -10.80 -6.34 -30.81
CA GLY A 73 -11.65 -7.48 -30.47
C GLY A 73 -12.72 -7.10 -29.45
N LYS A 74 -12.75 -7.79 -28.33
CA LYS A 74 -13.66 -7.50 -27.22
C LYS A 74 -12.92 -6.83 -26.03
N GLY A 75 -11.92 -6.03 -26.32
CA GLY A 75 -11.13 -5.34 -25.31
C GLY A 75 -11.92 -4.36 -24.42
N TYR A 76 -13.11 -3.96 -24.86
CA TYR A 76 -14.02 -3.13 -24.08
C TYR A 76 -14.75 -3.92 -22.96
N ASP A 77 -14.67 -5.25 -22.97
CA ASP A 77 -15.29 -6.07 -21.94
C ASP A 77 -14.66 -5.73 -20.58
N PRO A 78 -15.48 -5.42 -19.55
CA PRO A 78 -14.93 -5.08 -18.23
C PRO A 78 -13.95 -6.11 -17.66
N ARG A 79 -14.14 -7.38 -17.97
CA ARG A 79 -13.22 -8.43 -17.54
C ARG A 79 -11.82 -8.28 -18.14
N LYS A 80 -11.74 -7.73 -19.35
CA LYS A 80 -10.48 -7.46 -20.03
C LYS A 80 -9.97 -6.05 -19.76
N LEU A 81 -10.88 -5.08 -19.72
CA LEU A 81 -10.55 -3.68 -19.49
C LEU A 81 -9.96 -3.44 -18.10
N LEU A 82 -10.51 -4.12 -17.08
CA LEU A 82 -10.09 -3.93 -15.68
C LEU A 82 -8.96 -4.87 -15.25
N LYS A 83 -8.64 -5.89 -16.07
CA LYS A 83 -7.60 -6.86 -15.73
C LYS A 83 -6.22 -6.21 -15.52
N PRO A 84 -5.73 -5.31 -16.39
CA PRO A 84 -4.42 -4.67 -16.15
C PRO A 84 -4.35 -3.93 -14.82
N GLY A 85 -5.42 -3.25 -14.42
CA GLY A 85 -5.49 -2.59 -13.12
C GLY A 85 -5.46 -3.56 -11.95
N ALA A 86 -6.19 -4.66 -12.05
CA ALA A 86 -6.19 -5.70 -11.03
C ALA A 86 -4.81 -6.35 -10.91
N ASP A 87 -4.16 -6.64 -12.03
CA ASP A 87 -2.80 -7.19 -12.04
C ASP A 87 -1.79 -6.21 -11.42
N ALA A 88 -1.96 -4.91 -11.68
CA ALA A 88 -1.11 -3.87 -11.09
C ALA A 88 -1.24 -3.80 -9.58
N ILE A 89 -2.47 -3.91 -9.05
CA ILE A 89 -2.71 -3.95 -7.61
C ILE A 89 -2.08 -5.20 -7.00
N THR A 90 -2.20 -6.35 -7.65
CA THR A 90 -1.59 -7.59 -7.19
C THR A 90 -0.07 -7.46 -7.08
N ALA A 91 0.57 -6.89 -8.10
CA ALA A 91 2.01 -6.66 -8.09
C ALA A 91 2.43 -5.69 -6.98
N LEU A 92 1.66 -4.63 -6.78
CA LEU A 92 1.91 -3.66 -5.71
C LEU A 92 1.81 -4.33 -4.33
N CYS A 93 0.77 -5.12 -4.10
CA CYS A 93 0.60 -5.82 -2.83
C CYS A 93 1.77 -6.77 -2.54
N LYS A 94 2.23 -7.50 -3.54
CA LYS A 94 3.41 -8.37 -3.40
C LYS A 94 4.65 -7.58 -3.02
N GLU A 95 4.89 -6.47 -3.70
CA GLU A 95 6.04 -5.61 -3.40
C GLU A 95 5.96 -5.04 -1.99
N MET A 96 4.78 -4.60 -1.57
CA MET A 96 4.57 -4.08 -0.23
C MET A 96 4.88 -5.14 0.84
N MET A 97 4.42 -6.38 0.64
CA MET A 97 4.68 -7.45 1.59
C MET A 97 6.14 -7.89 1.59
N GLU A 98 6.78 -7.96 0.45
CA GLU A 98 8.15 -8.47 0.32
C GLU A 98 9.20 -7.42 0.68
N ASN A 99 9.07 -6.21 0.13
CA ASN A 99 10.14 -5.22 0.17
C ASN A 99 9.84 -4.00 1.03
N PHE A 100 8.59 -3.55 1.06
CA PHE A 100 8.24 -2.30 1.74
C PHE A 100 7.98 -2.51 3.22
N PHE A 101 7.09 -3.43 3.57
CA PHE A 101 6.75 -3.72 4.97
C PHE A 101 7.55 -4.90 5.53
N GLY A 102 8.10 -5.75 4.68
CA GLY A 102 8.89 -6.89 5.11
C GLY A 102 8.07 -7.98 5.81
N SER A 103 6.77 -8.07 5.51
CA SER A 103 5.87 -9.02 6.17
C SER A 103 5.88 -10.42 5.54
N ALA A 104 6.39 -10.54 4.32
CA ALA A 104 6.45 -11.83 3.63
C ALA A 104 7.32 -12.81 4.41
N GLY A 105 6.83 -14.02 4.61
CA GLY A 105 7.54 -15.06 5.35
C GLY A 105 7.51 -14.92 6.87
N LYS A 106 6.75 -13.97 7.41
CA LYS A 106 6.64 -13.74 8.85
C LYS A 106 5.43 -14.40 9.49
N ALA A 107 4.51 -14.93 8.70
CA ALA A 107 3.36 -15.66 9.21
C ALA A 107 3.81 -17.02 9.76
N GLU A 108 3.32 -17.38 10.92
CA GLU A 108 3.58 -18.68 11.55
C GLU A 108 2.41 -19.62 11.37
#